data_bda35e708d835097e6e671c0db9eee6f
#
_entry.id   bda35e708d835097e6e671c0db9eee6f
#
_cell.length_a   1.000
_cell.length_b   1.000
_cell.length_c   1.000
_cell.angle_alpha   90.00
_cell.angle_beta   90.00
_cell.angle_gamma   90.00
#
_symmetry.space_group_name_H-M   'P 1'
#
loop_
_entity.id
_entity.type
_entity.pdbx_description
1 polymer ?
#
loop_
_entity_poly.entity_id
_entity_poly.type
_entity_poly.pdbx_seq_one_letter_code
_entity_poly.pdbx_strand_id
1 'polypeptide(L)'
;MALLEEWRAVAYSKEMDRAALQKFWGTYLKIEKNIYEKLLTNPDEEVKGTVKELAEKYEIDVFTMTGFLDGINESLKEENPIETMEEDTVVNLIFDKEKLYKNMVDAKADWLYELPQWNNIFTPERKRELYKEQKNSGTVRKEKKVGRNDPCPCGSGKKYKKCCGK
;
A
#
# COMPACT_ATOMS: atom_id res chain seq x y z
N MET A 1 22.99 0.21 -14.54
CA MET A 1 22.14 0.74 -13.44
C MET A 1 21.05 -0.28 -13.22
N ALA A 2 20.74 -0.64 -11.96
CA ALA A 2 19.66 -1.57 -11.70
C ALA A 2 18.31 -0.97 -12.13
N LEU A 3 17.40 -1.79 -12.63
CA LEU A 3 16.09 -1.33 -13.13
C LEU A 3 15.35 -0.44 -12.13
N LEU A 4 15.40 -0.79 -10.84
CA LEU A 4 14.74 -0.03 -9.79
C LEU A 4 15.36 1.36 -9.57
N GLU A 5 16.68 1.48 -9.70
CA GLU A 5 17.36 2.78 -9.61
C GLU A 5 16.94 3.71 -10.75
N GLU A 6 16.84 3.17 -11.97
CA GLU A 6 16.35 3.93 -13.14
C GLU A 6 14.92 4.41 -12.93
N TRP A 7 14.03 3.54 -12.48
CA TRP A 7 12.65 3.90 -12.14
C TRP A 7 12.60 5.01 -11.10
N ARG A 8 13.27 4.82 -9.96
CA ARG A 8 13.28 5.79 -8.86
C ARG A 8 13.89 7.13 -9.25
N ALA A 9 14.92 7.12 -10.09
CA ALA A 9 15.54 8.35 -10.59
C ALA A 9 14.57 9.23 -11.39
N VAL A 10 13.65 8.63 -12.14
CA VAL A 10 12.62 9.35 -12.89
C VAL A 10 11.41 9.66 -12.00
N ALA A 11 10.86 8.66 -11.31
CA ALA A 11 9.65 8.79 -10.52
C ALA A 11 9.76 9.83 -9.39
N TYR A 12 10.95 9.97 -8.81
CA TYR A 12 11.24 10.91 -7.73
C TYR A 12 12.21 12.02 -8.13
N SER A 13 12.30 12.31 -9.43
CA SER A 13 13.16 13.36 -9.96
C SER A 13 12.78 14.72 -9.39
N LYS A 14 13.80 15.44 -8.88
CA LYS A 14 13.67 16.83 -8.44
C LYS A 14 13.91 17.83 -9.58
N GLU A 15 14.43 17.35 -10.70
CA GLU A 15 14.78 18.17 -11.86
C GLU A 15 13.61 18.27 -12.86
N MET A 16 12.66 17.34 -12.78
CA MET A 16 11.47 17.35 -13.64
C MET A 16 10.52 18.45 -13.21
N ASP A 17 10.04 19.24 -14.17
CA ASP A 17 9.04 20.25 -13.87
C ASP A 17 7.72 19.63 -13.41
N ARG A 18 6.90 20.42 -12.71
CA ARG A 18 5.65 19.94 -12.11
C ARG A 18 4.68 19.37 -13.15
N ALA A 19 4.60 19.96 -14.33
CA ALA A 19 3.68 19.52 -15.37
C ALA A 19 4.11 18.17 -15.96
N ALA A 20 5.40 17.99 -16.20
CA ALA A 20 5.98 16.74 -16.69
C ALA A 20 5.80 15.62 -15.66
N LEU A 21 6.05 15.88 -14.38
CA LEU A 21 5.88 14.93 -13.30
C LEU A 21 4.40 14.53 -13.14
N GLN A 22 3.48 15.48 -13.23
CA GLN A 22 2.04 15.22 -13.17
C GLN A 22 1.57 14.36 -14.35
N LYS A 23 2.09 14.59 -15.55
CA LYS A 23 1.81 13.80 -16.75
C LYS A 23 2.34 12.37 -16.59
N PHE A 24 3.58 12.23 -16.11
CA PHE A 24 4.21 10.95 -15.85
C PHE A 24 3.36 10.10 -14.89
N TRP A 25 3.05 10.62 -13.72
CA TRP A 25 2.22 9.91 -12.74
C TRP A 25 0.80 9.65 -13.23
N GLY A 26 0.18 10.60 -13.94
CA GLY A 26 -1.15 10.41 -14.52
C GLY A 26 -1.21 9.26 -15.52
N THR A 27 -0.15 9.05 -16.30
CA THR A 27 -0.05 7.93 -17.23
C THR A 27 0.22 6.63 -16.47
N TYR A 28 1.21 6.64 -15.56
CA TYR A 28 1.57 5.46 -14.77
C TYR A 28 0.40 4.92 -13.95
N LEU A 29 -0.32 5.78 -13.22
CA LEU A 29 -1.44 5.35 -12.36
C LEU A 29 -2.60 4.71 -13.14
N LYS A 30 -2.81 5.09 -14.40
CA LYS A 30 -3.79 4.42 -15.26
C LYS A 30 -3.36 3.01 -15.63
N ILE A 31 -2.08 2.84 -15.93
CA ILE A 31 -1.49 1.54 -16.26
C ILE A 31 -1.52 0.63 -15.02
N GLU A 32 -1.07 1.13 -13.88
CA GLU A 32 -1.11 0.45 -12.59
C GLU A 32 -2.52 -0.06 -12.25
N LYS A 33 -3.52 0.82 -12.36
CA LYS A 33 -4.92 0.46 -12.16
C LYS A 33 -5.36 -0.70 -13.06
N ASN A 34 -5.02 -0.66 -14.35
CA ASN A 34 -5.35 -1.71 -15.31
C ASN A 34 -4.73 -3.07 -14.92
N ILE A 35 -3.48 -3.07 -14.46
CA ILE A 35 -2.83 -4.29 -13.98
C ILE A 35 -3.53 -4.83 -12.74
N TYR A 36 -3.86 -3.99 -11.77
CA TYR A 36 -4.62 -4.40 -10.58
C TYR A 36 -6.01 -4.93 -10.91
N GLU A 37 -6.73 -4.32 -11.86
CA GLU A 37 -8.03 -4.85 -12.33
C GLU A 37 -7.91 -6.28 -12.83
N LYS A 38 -6.87 -6.58 -13.62
CA LYS A 38 -6.58 -7.93 -14.12
C LYS A 38 -6.22 -8.90 -13.00
N LEU A 39 -5.32 -8.51 -12.09
CA LEU A 39 -4.92 -9.33 -10.94
C LEU A 39 -6.09 -9.63 -10.00
N LEU A 40 -6.92 -8.64 -9.70
CA LEU A 40 -8.07 -8.81 -8.80
C LEU A 40 -9.24 -9.57 -9.42
N THR A 41 -9.30 -9.65 -10.74
CA THR A 41 -10.29 -10.49 -11.45
C THR A 41 -10.03 -11.97 -11.22
N ASN A 42 -8.75 -12.37 -11.16
CA ASN A 42 -8.33 -13.75 -10.88
C ASN A 42 -7.32 -13.75 -9.70
N PRO A 43 -7.77 -13.48 -8.47
CA PRO A 43 -6.86 -13.19 -7.37
C PRO A 43 -6.06 -14.39 -6.86
N ASP A 44 -6.44 -15.59 -7.24
CA ASP A 44 -5.75 -16.84 -6.86
C ASP A 44 -4.87 -17.40 -7.99
N GLU A 45 -4.86 -16.74 -9.16
CA GLU A 45 -3.99 -17.12 -10.26
C GLU A 45 -2.54 -16.78 -9.96
N GLU A 46 -1.65 -17.76 -10.14
CA GLU A 46 -0.21 -17.51 -10.03
C GLU A 46 0.27 -16.78 -11.29
N VAL A 47 0.69 -15.54 -11.13
CA VAL A 47 1.32 -14.75 -12.18
C VAL A 47 2.82 -14.69 -11.90
N LYS A 48 3.59 -15.50 -12.63
CA LYS A 48 5.03 -15.67 -12.49
C LYS A 48 5.70 -15.63 -13.85
N GLY A 49 6.86 -15.01 -13.92
CA GLY A 49 7.67 -14.92 -15.13
C GLY A 49 8.82 -13.95 -14.91
N THR A 50 9.66 -13.76 -15.92
CA THR A 50 10.68 -12.72 -15.88
C THR A 50 10.04 -11.33 -15.91
N VAL A 51 10.75 -10.31 -15.45
CA VAL A 51 10.28 -8.91 -15.53
C VAL A 51 9.86 -8.56 -16.95
N LYS A 52 10.66 -8.97 -17.94
CA LYS A 52 10.39 -8.77 -19.36
C LYS A 52 9.12 -9.50 -19.84
N GLU A 53 8.97 -10.78 -19.48
CA GLU A 53 7.76 -11.57 -19.84
C GLU A 53 6.49 -10.96 -19.24
N LEU A 54 6.56 -10.48 -18.02
CA LEU A 54 5.42 -9.80 -17.38
C LEU A 54 5.13 -8.44 -18.03
N ALA A 55 6.15 -7.69 -18.42
CA ALA A 55 5.96 -6.46 -19.17
C ALA A 55 5.25 -6.73 -20.50
N GLU A 56 5.68 -7.73 -21.25
CA GLU A 56 5.03 -8.18 -22.49
C GLU A 56 3.60 -8.65 -22.27
N LYS A 57 3.35 -9.44 -21.21
CA LYS A 57 2.01 -9.92 -20.83
C LYS A 57 1.02 -8.78 -20.60
N TYR A 58 1.48 -7.70 -19.99
CA TYR A 58 0.64 -6.53 -19.68
C TYR A 58 0.73 -5.42 -20.75
N GLU A 59 1.45 -5.66 -21.84
CA GLU A 59 1.61 -4.73 -22.97
C GLU A 59 2.20 -3.37 -22.53
N ILE A 60 3.20 -3.41 -21.64
CA ILE A 60 3.94 -2.26 -21.13
C ILE A 60 5.44 -2.47 -21.27
N ASP A 61 6.22 -1.40 -21.08
CA ASP A 61 7.67 -1.50 -21.06
C ASP A 61 8.22 -2.03 -19.72
N VAL A 62 9.47 -2.47 -19.73
CA VAL A 62 10.17 -2.99 -18.54
C VAL A 62 10.30 -1.92 -17.46
N PHE A 63 10.49 -0.67 -17.84
CA PHE A 63 10.58 0.45 -16.91
C PHE A 63 9.28 0.64 -16.11
N THR A 64 8.14 0.62 -16.77
CA THR A 64 6.81 0.72 -16.13
C THR A 64 6.51 -0.52 -15.29
N MET A 65 6.88 -1.72 -15.76
CA MET A 65 6.74 -2.96 -14.98
C MET A 65 7.60 -2.91 -13.71
N THR A 66 8.79 -2.34 -13.78
CA THR A 66 9.65 -2.14 -12.60
C THR A 66 8.96 -1.29 -11.53
N GLY A 67 8.31 -0.20 -11.94
CA GLY A 67 7.53 0.64 -11.02
C GLY A 67 6.36 -0.10 -10.39
N PHE A 68 5.67 -0.94 -11.16
CA PHE A 68 4.59 -1.76 -10.63
C PHE A 68 5.11 -2.78 -9.60
N LEU A 69 6.24 -3.43 -9.88
CA LEU A 69 6.86 -4.37 -8.94
C LEU A 69 7.32 -3.68 -7.64
N ASP A 70 7.88 -2.47 -7.73
CA ASP A 70 8.23 -1.66 -6.56
C ASP A 70 6.98 -1.36 -5.70
N GLY A 71 5.89 -0.97 -6.34
CA GLY A 71 4.63 -0.63 -5.65
C GLY A 71 3.91 -1.80 -4.98
N ILE A 72 3.92 -2.97 -5.59
CA ILE A 72 3.19 -4.15 -5.07
C ILE A 72 4.02 -5.01 -4.11
N ASN A 73 5.35 -4.88 -4.10
CA ASN A 73 6.26 -5.86 -3.48
C ASN A 73 5.93 -6.16 -2.01
N GLU A 74 5.66 -5.13 -1.22
CA GLU A 74 5.29 -5.28 0.21
C GLU A 74 3.93 -5.94 0.43
N SER A 75 3.10 -6.03 -0.60
CA SER A 75 1.77 -6.65 -0.55
C SER A 75 1.78 -8.10 -1.01
N LEU A 76 2.91 -8.60 -1.48
CA LEU A 76 3.07 -9.98 -1.94
C LEU A 76 3.18 -10.94 -0.75
N LYS A 77 2.84 -12.21 -0.99
CA LYS A 77 3.07 -13.28 -0.01
C LYS A 77 4.55 -13.50 0.25
N GLU A 78 5.36 -13.40 -0.80
CA GLU A 78 6.82 -13.42 -0.75
C GLU A 78 7.34 -12.25 -1.61
N GLU A 79 8.21 -11.44 -1.02
CA GLU A 79 8.78 -10.30 -1.71
C GLU A 79 9.77 -10.73 -2.79
N ASN A 80 9.75 -10.05 -3.93
CA ASN A 80 10.73 -10.22 -5.00
C ASN A 80 12.02 -9.44 -4.68
N PRO A 81 13.18 -9.85 -5.24
CA PRO A 81 14.45 -9.16 -5.02
C PRO A 81 14.56 -7.87 -5.86
N ILE A 82 13.64 -6.91 -5.65
CA ILE A 82 13.49 -5.72 -6.50
C ILE A 82 14.74 -4.84 -6.57
N GLU A 83 15.56 -4.82 -5.51
CA GLU A 83 16.78 -3.99 -5.47
C GLU A 83 17.87 -4.49 -6.44
N THR A 84 17.84 -5.76 -6.80
CA THR A 84 18.85 -6.40 -7.65
C THR A 84 18.29 -7.03 -8.92
N MET A 85 16.98 -6.82 -9.19
CA MET A 85 16.35 -7.43 -10.36
C MET A 85 16.84 -6.83 -11.67
N GLU A 86 16.93 -7.71 -12.66
CA GLU A 86 17.20 -7.40 -14.07
C GLU A 86 16.02 -7.89 -14.92
N GLU A 87 16.05 -7.63 -16.22
CA GLU A 87 14.95 -7.99 -17.15
C GLU A 87 14.61 -9.48 -17.14
N ASP A 88 15.61 -10.33 -16.94
CA ASP A 88 15.50 -11.81 -16.89
C ASP A 88 15.27 -12.38 -15.50
N THR A 89 15.22 -11.52 -14.47
CA THR A 89 14.90 -11.95 -13.11
C THR A 89 13.47 -12.46 -13.04
N VAL A 90 13.30 -13.69 -12.53
CA VAL A 90 11.98 -14.27 -12.32
C VAL A 90 11.33 -13.66 -11.08
N VAL A 91 10.15 -13.13 -11.24
CA VAL A 91 9.32 -12.52 -10.20
C VAL A 91 7.95 -13.19 -10.13
N ASN A 92 7.31 -13.10 -8.98
CA ASN A 92 6.00 -13.67 -8.72
C ASN A 92 5.08 -12.59 -8.14
N LEU A 93 3.84 -12.50 -8.64
CA LEU A 93 2.84 -11.52 -8.23
C LEU A 93 1.76 -12.12 -7.31
N ILE A 94 2.00 -13.26 -6.67
CA ILE A 94 1.06 -13.80 -5.67
C ILE A 94 1.01 -12.84 -4.48
N PHE A 95 -0.13 -12.20 -4.30
CA PHE A 95 -0.33 -11.21 -3.24
C PHE A 95 -1.18 -11.75 -2.09
N ASP A 96 -0.96 -11.18 -0.90
CA ASP A 96 -1.86 -11.31 0.24
C ASP A 96 -3.01 -10.31 0.06
N LYS A 97 -4.23 -10.81 -0.07
CA LYS A 97 -5.42 -10.00 -0.39
C LYS A 97 -5.71 -8.91 0.65
N GLU A 98 -5.60 -9.25 1.92
CA GLU A 98 -5.85 -8.29 3.01
C GLU A 98 -4.73 -7.25 3.10
N LYS A 99 -3.49 -7.69 2.97
CA LYS A 99 -2.31 -6.83 2.99
C LYS A 99 -2.32 -5.85 1.83
N LEU A 100 -2.64 -6.31 0.61
CA LEU A 100 -2.78 -5.46 -0.57
C LEU A 100 -3.88 -4.40 -0.37
N TYR A 101 -5.06 -4.80 0.10
CA TYR A 101 -6.15 -3.87 0.37
C TYR A 101 -5.74 -2.80 1.39
N LYS A 102 -5.15 -3.21 2.51
CA LYS A 102 -4.68 -2.29 3.54
C LYS A 102 -3.59 -1.34 3.05
N ASN A 103 -2.66 -1.82 2.24
CA ASN A 103 -1.61 -0.98 1.66
C ASN A 103 -2.18 0.06 0.68
N MET A 104 -3.19 -0.30 -0.11
CA MET A 104 -3.92 0.65 -0.96
C MET A 104 -4.63 1.74 -0.14
N VAL A 105 -5.22 1.37 0.99
CA VAL A 105 -5.83 2.33 1.93
C VAL A 105 -4.78 3.24 2.56
N ASP A 106 -3.65 2.71 2.95
CA ASP A 106 -2.53 3.47 3.52
C ASP A 106 -1.98 4.50 2.52
N ALA A 107 -1.85 4.09 1.26
CA ALA A 107 -1.43 4.97 0.16
C ALA A 107 -2.52 5.99 -0.25
N LYS A 108 -3.70 5.95 0.36
CA LYS A 108 -4.87 6.79 0.02
C LYS A 108 -5.29 6.65 -1.46
N ALA A 109 -5.07 5.46 -2.02
CA ALA A 109 -5.38 5.12 -3.40
C ALA A 109 -6.83 4.63 -3.54
N ASP A 110 -7.80 5.54 -3.38
CA ASP A 110 -9.24 5.24 -3.47
C ASP A 110 -9.61 4.61 -4.82
N TRP A 111 -9.01 5.06 -5.91
CA TRP A 111 -9.18 4.48 -7.25
C TRP A 111 -8.74 3.01 -7.36
N LEU A 112 -7.99 2.47 -6.39
CA LEU A 112 -7.55 1.08 -6.31
C LEU A 112 -8.37 0.27 -5.29
N TYR A 113 -8.56 0.76 -4.06
CA TYR A 113 -9.31 0.00 -3.05
C TYR A 113 -10.84 0.07 -3.25
N GLU A 114 -11.34 0.97 -4.10
CA GLU A 114 -12.75 1.03 -4.50
C GLU A 114 -13.05 0.26 -5.81
N LEU A 115 -12.06 -0.43 -6.40
CA LEU A 115 -12.27 -1.25 -7.58
C LEU A 115 -13.37 -2.29 -7.35
N PRO A 116 -14.31 -2.45 -8.32
CA PRO A 116 -15.44 -3.37 -8.17
C PRO A 116 -15.03 -4.84 -8.02
N GLN A 117 -13.84 -5.22 -8.50
CA GLN A 117 -13.28 -6.57 -8.35
C GLN A 117 -13.12 -7.00 -6.88
N TRP A 118 -12.90 -6.05 -5.98
CA TRP A 118 -12.83 -6.32 -4.55
C TRP A 118 -14.12 -6.91 -3.98
N ASN A 119 -15.27 -6.67 -4.60
CA ASN A 119 -16.55 -7.21 -4.16
C ASN A 119 -16.65 -8.74 -4.31
N ASN A 120 -15.84 -9.33 -5.18
CA ASN A 120 -15.72 -10.78 -5.35
C ASN A 120 -14.70 -11.41 -4.38
N ILE A 121 -13.89 -10.60 -3.72
CA ILE A 121 -12.83 -11.03 -2.79
C ILE A 121 -13.29 -10.86 -1.34
N PHE A 122 -13.88 -9.73 -1.01
CA PHE A 122 -14.36 -9.38 0.34
C PHE A 122 -15.80 -8.93 0.33
N THR A 123 -16.52 -9.29 1.41
CA THR A 123 -17.83 -8.70 1.70
C THR A 123 -17.71 -7.20 2.02
N PRO A 124 -18.80 -6.40 1.86
CA PRO A 124 -18.78 -5.00 2.26
C PRO A 124 -18.38 -4.78 3.72
N GLU A 125 -18.80 -5.68 4.62
CA GLU A 125 -18.46 -5.66 6.04
C GLU A 125 -16.96 -5.85 6.24
N ARG A 126 -16.36 -6.86 5.58
CA ARG A 126 -14.94 -7.14 5.69
C ARG A 126 -14.08 -6.00 5.14
N LYS A 127 -14.48 -5.39 4.02
CA LYS A 127 -13.80 -4.20 3.49
C LYS A 127 -13.80 -3.05 4.49
N ARG A 128 -14.93 -2.79 5.16
CA ARG A 128 -15.02 -1.75 6.19
C ARG A 128 -14.14 -2.04 7.40
N GLU A 129 -14.07 -3.30 7.82
CA GLU A 129 -13.17 -3.72 8.90
C GLU A 129 -11.71 -3.46 8.54
N LEU A 130 -11.25 -3.95 7.39
CA LEU A 130 -9.89 -3.77 6.90
C LEU A 130 -9.52 -2.27 6.76
N TYR A 131 -10.45 -1.46 6.26
CA TYR A 131 -10.27 -0.02 6.16
C TYR A 131 -10.07 0.62 7.54
N LYS A 132 -10.92 0.28 8.51
CA LYS A 132 -10.81 0.77 9.89
C LYS A 132 -9.54 0.30 10.58
N GLU A 133 -9.18 -0.96 10.43
CA GLU A 133 -7.93 -1.52 10.96
C GLU A 133 -6.73 -0.73 10.46
N GLN A 134 -6.66 -0.45 9.16
CA GLN A 134 -5.56 0.33 8.58
C GLN A 134 -5.56 1.78 9.06
N LYS A 135 -6.70 2.45 9.08
CA LYS A 135 -6.81 3.84 9.59
C LYS A 135 -6.43 3.96 11.06
N ASN A 136 -6.76 2.96 11.86
CA ASN A 136 -6.45 2.95 13.29
C ASN A 136 -4.99 2.57 13.59
N SER A 137 -4.32 1.83 12.71
CA SER A 137 -2.93 1.39 12.90
C SER A 137 -1.94 2.56 13.03
N GLY A 138 -2.20 3.67 12.32
CA GLY A 138 -1.42 4.90 12.40
C GLY A 138 -1.86 5.87 13.52
N THR A 139 -2.90 5.53 14.29
CA THR A 139 -3.43 6.38 15.34
C THR A 139 -2.75 6.08 16.65
N VAL A 140 -1.85 6.94 17.11
CA VAL A 140 -1.32 6.89 18.47
C VAL A 140 -2.46 7.28 19.42
N ARG A 141 -3.05 6.28 20.09
CA ARG A 141 -3.97 6.55 21.20
C ARG A 141 -3.15 7.08 22.36
N LYS A 142 -3.24 8.40 22.61
CA LYS A 142 -2.71 8.96 23.86
C LYS A 142 -3.48 8.32 25.02
N GLU A 143 -2.75 7.81 26.00
CA GLU A 143 -3.36 7.34 27.24
C GLU A 143 -4.28 8.43 27.79
N LYS A 144 -5.45 8.01 28.28
CA LYS A 144 -6.42 8.92 28.83
C LYS A 144 -5.81 9.58 30.06
N LYS A 145 -5.45 10.87 29.96
CA LYS A 145 -4.95 11.61 31.13
C LYS A 145 -6.04 11.63 32.20
N VAL A 146 -5.63 11.36 33.45
CA VAL A 146 -6.53 11.46 34.58
C VAL A 146 -7.06 12.89 34.69
N GLY A 147 -8.38 13.07 34.61
CA GLY A 147 -9.02 14.36 34.77
C GLY A 147 -8.97 14.85 36.22
N ARG A 148 -9.03 16.17 36.41
CA ARG A 148 -8.98 16.78 37.77
C ARG A 148 -10.08 16.24 38.70
N ASN A 149 -11.25 15.86 38.16
CA ASN A 149 -12.40 15.37 38.91
C ASN A 149 -12.49 13.85 38.98
N ASP A 150 -11.61 13.14 38.27
CA ASP A 150 -11.58 11.68 38.27
C ASP A 150 -11.06 11.13 39.61
N PRO A 151 -11.43 9.89 39.98
CA PRO A 151 -10.85 9.20 41.12
C PRO A 151 -9.31 9.15 40.96
N CYS A 152 -8.60 9.45 42.05
CA CYS A 152 -7.14 9.40 42.02
C CYS A 152 -6.67 7.95 41.84
N PRO A 153 -5.75 7.66 40.90
CA PRO A 153 -5.23 6.33 40.66
C PRO A 153 -4.44 5.72 41.82
N CYS A 154 -4.09 6.54 42.84
CA CYS A 154 -3.42 6.05 44.03
C CYS A 154 -4.32 5.21 44.97
N GLY A 155 -5.63 5.08 44.67
CA GLY A 155 -6.57 4.34 45.52
C GLY A 155 -7.08 5.05 46.77
N SER A 156 -6.79 6.33 46.94
CA SER A 156 -7.20 7.12 48.12
C SER A 156 -8.71 7.40 48.23
N GLY A 157 -9.47 7.17 47.15
CA GLY A 157 -10.89 7.51 47.03
C GLY A 157 -11.17 9.00 46.85
N LYS A 158 -10.13 9.84 46.81
CA LYS A 158 -10.24 11.29 46.61
C LYS A 158 -10.16 11.63 45.10
N LYS A 159 -10.74 12.79 44.75
CA LYS A 159 -10.56 13.32 43.39
C LYS A 159 -9.09 13.66 43.16
N TYR A 160 -8.59 13.44 41.93
CA TYR A 160 -7.19 13.65 41.56
C TYR A 160 -6.68 15.02 41.95
N LYS A 161 -7.44 16.12 41.73
CA LYS A 161 -7.09 17.50 42.10
C LYS A 161 -6.92 17.73 43.61
N LYS A 162 -7.49 16.84 44.47
CA LYS A 162 -7.40 16.91 45.92
C LYS A 162 -6.44 15.89 46.52
N CYS A 163 -5.72 15.16 45.69
CA CYS A 163 -4.75 14.15 46.09
C CYS A 163 -3.43 14.33 45.30
N CYS A 164 -3.08 13.44 44.42
CA CYS A 164 -1.81 13.47 43.67
C CYS A 164 -1.73 14.62 42.63
N GLY A 165 -2.85 15.23 42.27
CA GLY A 165 -2.92 16.35 41.31
C GLY A 165 -2.93 17.75 41.97
N LYS A 166 -2.52 17.88 43.27
CA LYS A 166 -2.35 19.17 43.94
C LYS A 166 -1.20 19.95 43.35
#